data_f841aa946fa086aa6375e36079dbebb9
#
_entry.id   f841aa946fa086aa6375e36079dbebb9
#
_cell.length_a   1.000
_cell.length_b   1.000
_cell.length_c   1.000
_cell.angle_alpha   90.00
_cell.angle_beta   90.00
_cell.angle_gamma   90.00
#
_symmetry.space_group_name_H-M   'P 1'
#
loop_
_entity.id
_entity.type
_entity.pdbx_description
1 polymer ?
#
loop_
_entity_poly.entity_id
_entity_poly.type
_entity_poly.pdbx_seq_one_letter_code
_entity_poly.pdbx_strand_id
1 'polypeptide(L)'
;MTQYLRLLMLSFVLLANTAPANGVEGSPKDYKEPTNLSYSDALILGVVEGITEFLPVSSTGHLILTNAILGLDGDSPVRDRDGKLILVNDRSDGLPRPYTIGEAAYAYVIVIQAGAIAAVVFIYWQTILQILMGCLGRNPAGRKLAINLICAFIPAAIIGLLLNDWIESNLGNNVRAVAGALVVGAIVMLAVERWRKGGSKGAIAPEDGPEIHELSIRQAVMIGLFQCVAMWPGTSRSMATIVGGYLAGLSPKRAAEFSFLLGLITLSAASGYKAVSDGSNMVAALDIGPVLVGCLVAFISAALAVKWLVSYLSKHGLALFAWYRIALAIVVFLILGR
;
A
#
# COMPACT_ATOMS: atom_id res chain seq x y z
N MET A 1 -17.32 4.84 18.67
CA MET A 1 -16.86 3.74 17.80
C MET A 1 -17.61 3.64 16.47
N THR A 2 -18.93 3.84 16.46
CA THR A 2 -19.79 3.77 15.27
C THR A 2 -19.68 4.93 14.29
N GLN A 3 -19.26 6.11 14.73
CA GLN A 3 -19.30 7.34 13.91
C GLN A 3 -18.15 7.42 12.87
N TYR A 4 -16.94 6.97 13.22
CA TYR A 4 -15.80 6.98 12.30
C TYR A 4 -15.88 5.88 11.23
N LEU A 5 -16.40 4.71 11.59
CA LEU A 5 -16.67 3.64 10.62
C LEU A 5 -17.76 4.04 9.64
N ARG A 6 -18.80 4.74 10.13
CA ARG A 6 -19.87 5.30 9.29
C ARG A 6 -19.35 6.41 8.36
N LEU A 7 -18.43 7.27 8.82
CA LEU A 7 -17.81 8.29 7.99
C LEU A 7 -16.91 7.69 6.90
N LEU A 8 -16.14 6.66 7.21
CA LEU A 8 -15.31 5.95 6.24
C LEU A 8 -16.17 5.16 5.23
N MET A 9 -17.25 4.51 5.68
CA MET A 9 -18.20 3.85 4.78
C MET A 9 -19.06 4.84 3.99
N LEU A 10 -19.48 5.95 4.59
CA LEU A 10 -20.25 7.00 3.90
C LEU A 10 -19.41 7.71 2.83
N SER A 11 -18.13 7.92 3.05
CA SER A 11 -17.25 8.49 2.03
C SER A 11 -17.10 7.54 0.82
N PHE A 12 -17.05 6.23 1.05
CA PHE A 12 -17.03 5.23 -0.02
C PHE A 12 -18.38 5.10 -0.75
N VAL A 13 -19.48 5.15 -0.01
CA VAL A 13 -20.84 5.09 -0.58
C VAL A 13 -21.20 6.37 -1.35
N LEU A 14 -20.74 7.53 -0.88
CA LEU A 14 -20.92 8.81 -1.58
C LEU A 14 -20.08 8.85 -2.88
N LEU A 15 -18.86 8.32 -2.88
CA LEU A 15 -18.04 8.15 -4.09
C LEU A 15 -18.71 7.20 -5.10
N ALA A 16 -19.31 6.11 -4.63
CA ALA A 16 -20.02 5.15 -5.49
C ALA A 16 -21.32 5.71 -6.11
N ASN A 17 -21.97 6.68 -5.46
CA ASN A 17 -23.22 7.29 -5.96
C ASN A 17 -23.01 8.48 -6.90
N THR A 18 -21.77 8.96 -7.10
CA THR A 18 -21.45 10.04 -8.04
C THR A 18 -21.03 9.54 -9.43
N ALA A 19 -20.94 8.22 -9.62
CA ALA A 19 -20.70 7.67 -10.94
C ALA A 19 -21.93 7.84 -11.83
N PRO A 20 -21.83 8.43 -13.04
CA PRO A 20 -22.95 8.54 -13.96
C PRO A 20 -23.37 7.14 -14.39
N ALA A 21 -24.66 6.80 -14.18
CA ALA A 21 -25.28 5.59 -14.70
C ALA A 21 -25.37 5.72 -16.22
N ASN A 22 -24.34 5.31 -16.95
CA ASN A 22 -24.40 5.21 -18.40
C ASN A 22 -25.04 3.88 -18.77
N GLY A 23 -26.27 3.99 -19.27
CA GLY A 23 -27.05 2.87 -19.81
C GLY A 23 -26.29 2.20 -20.98
N VAL A 24 -26.33 0.88 -20.97
CA VAL A 24 -25.84 0.02 -22.03
C VAL A 24 -26.84 0.11 -23.21
N GLU A 25 -26.51 0.89 -24.23
CA GLU A 25 -27.06 0.70 -25.58
C GLU A 25 -25.88 0.62 -26.55
N GLY A 26 -25.81 -0.50 -27.28
CA GLY A 26 -24.77 -0.78 -28.24
C GLY A 26 -24.84 0.15 -29.46
N SER A 27 -23.83 1.02 -29.57
CA SER A 27 -23.49 1.80 -30.77
C SER A 27 -21.99 1.68 -31.03
N PRO A 28 -21.49 1.87 -32.28
CA PRO A 28 -20.11 1.53 -32.63
C PRO A 28 -19.14 2.31 -31.74
N LYS A 29 -18.10 1.61 -31.29
CA LYS A 29 -17.10 2.04 -30.31
C LYS A 29 -16.75 3.51 -30.48
N ASP A 30 -17.39 4.35 -29.67
CA ASP A 30 -16.96 5.74 -29.46
C ASP A 30 -15.57 5.65 -28.83
N TYR A 31 -14.57 6.00 -29.61
CA TYR A 31 -13.22 6.24 -29.09
C TYR A 31 -13.37 7.43 -28.12
N LYS A 32 -13.48 7.14 -26.83
CA LYS A 32 -13.27 8.14 -25.79
C LYS A 32 -11.90 8.74 -26.05
N GLU A 33 -11.83 10.06 -26.10
CA GLU A 33 -10.56 10.78 -26.24
C GLU A 33 -9.58 10.28 -25.19
N PRO A 34 -8.26 10.19 -25.52
CA PRO A 34 -7.25 9.65 -24.62
C PRO A 34 -7.26 10.46 -23.34
N THR A 35 -7.74 9.84 -22.28
CA THR A 35 -7.87 10.48 -20.97
C THR A 35 -6.54 10.40 -20.26
N ASN A 36 -5.76 11.46 -20.30
CA ASN A 36 -4.72 11.67 -19.30
C ASN A 36 -5.39 11.76 -17.94
N LEU A 37 -4.74 11.25 -16.90
CA LEU A 37 -5.21 11.31 -15.52
C LEU A 37 -5.57 12.77 -15.16
N SER A 38 -6.83 12.97 -14.77
CA SER A 38 -7.33 14.30 -14.42
C SER A 38 -6.88 14.73 -13.02
N TYR A 39 -7.00 16.02 -12.71
CA TYR A 39 -6.74 16.51 -11.35
C TYR A 39 -7.69 15.91 -10.30
N SER A 40 -8.94 15.58 -10.67
CA SER A 40 -9.88 14.89 -9.80
C SER A 40 -9.45 13.47 -9.49
N ASP A 41 -8.97 12.72 -10.49
CA ASP A 41 -8.44 11.36 -10.30
C ASP A 41 -7.20 11.41 -9.41
N ALA A 42 -6.32 12.39 -9.66
CA ALA A 42 -5.13 12.65 -8.86
C ALA A 42 -5.46 12.87 -7.38
N LEU A 43 -6.47 13.66 -7.10
CA LEU A 43 -6.91 13.96 -5.74
C LEU A 43 -7.50 12.73 -5.07
N ILE A 44 -8.40 12.00 -5.76
CA ILE A 44 -9.04 10.79 -5.22
C ILE A 44 -8.00 9.72 -4.95
N LEU A 45 -7.15 9.40 -5.93
CA LEU A 45 -6.10 8.39 -5.78
C LEU A 45 -5.08 8.77 -4.69
N GLY A 46 -4.72 10.07 -4.60
CA GLY A 46 -3.84 10.56 -3.55
C GLY A 46 -4.41 10.39 -2.14
N VAL A 47 -5.71 10.64 -1.95
CA VAL A 47 -6.40 10.39 -0.66
C VAL A 47 -6.43 8.90 -0.35
N VAL A 48 -6.81 8.07 -1.32
CA VAL A 48 -6.92 6.62 -1.14
C VAL A 48 -5.55 6.02 -0.82
N GLU A 49 -4.52 6.34 -1.60
CA GLU A 49 -3.15 5.86 -1.38
C GLU A 49 -2.63 6.29 -0.02
N GLY A 50 -2.70 7.59 0.30
CA GLY A 50 -2.17 8.10 1.55
C GLY A 50 -2.85 7.52 2.80
N ILE A 51 -4.18 7.34 2.78
CA ILE A 51 -4.89 6.74 3.91
C ILE A 51 -4.55 5.25 4.02
N THR A 52 -4.52 4.51 2.92
CA THR A 52 -4.57 3.04 2.97
C THR A 52 -3.20 2.37 2.94
N GLU A 53 -2.14 3.06 2.50
CA GLU A 53 -0.80 2.48 2.36
C GLU A 53 -0.21 2.02 3.70
N PHE A 54 -0.33 2.84 4.74
CA PHE A 54 0.21 2.52 6.06
C PHE A 54 -0.82 1.88 7.01
N LEU A 55 -2.10 1.92 6.69
CA LEU A 55 -3.13 1.22 7.44
C LEU A 55 -3.13 -0.29 7.10
N PRO A 56 -3.47 -1.16 8.07
CA PRO A 56 -3.50 -2.60 7.84
C PRO A 56 -4.77 -3.05 7.08
N VAL A 57 -5.17 -2.30 6.03
CA VAL A 57 -6.42 -2.49 5.28
C VAL A 57 -6.23 -2.87 3.81
N SER A 58 -5.00 -2.85 3.30
CA SER A 58 -4.60 -3.09 1.91
C SER A 58 -4.90 -1.93 0.96
N SER A 59 -3.88 -1.16 0.60
CA SER A 59 -3.95 -0.14 -0.46
C SER A 59 -4.33 -0.75 -1.80
N THR A 60 -3.76 -1.91 -2.17
CA THR A 60 -4.08 -2.61 -3.41
C THR A 60 -5.56 -2.88 -3.58
N GLY A 61 -6.25 -3.38 -2.54
CA GLY A 61 -7.69 -3.65 -2.62
C GLY A 61 -8.52 -2.39 -2.85
N HIS A 62 -8.12 -1.26 -2.26
CA HIS A 62 -8.78 0.03 -2.45
C HIS A 62 -8.49 0.63 -3.82
N LEU A 63 -7.24 0.56 -4.27
CA LEU A 63 -6.83 1.14 -5.56
C LEU A 63 -7.45 0.40 -6.75
N ILE A 64 -7.53 -0.93 -6.71
CA ILE A 64 -8.22 -1.70 -7.75
C ILE A 64 -9.69 -1.26 -7.83
N LEU A 65 -10.37 -1.15 -6.69
CA LEU A 65 -11.76 -0.69 -6.65
C LEU A 65 -11.90 0.76 -7.12
N THR A 66 -11.00 1.66 -6.69
CA THR A 66 -11.02 3.06 -7.08
C THR A 66 -10.76 3.24 -8.56
N ASN A 67 -9.77 2.54 -9.13
CA ASN A 67 -9.47 2.58 -10.55
C ASN A 67 -10.67 2.10 -11.39
N ALA A 68 -11.34 1.03 -10.97
CA ALA A 68 -12.55 0.55 -11.65
C ALA A 68 -13.71 1.56 -11.60
N ILE A 69 -13.93 2.22 -10.45
CA ILE A 69 -14.96 3.26 -10.31
C ILE A 69 -14.65 4.49 -11.17
N LEU A 70 -13.38 4.86 -11.29
CA LEU A 70 -12.93 5.98 -12.12
C LEU A 70 -12.80 5.63 -13.62
N GLY A 71 -12.94 4.34 -13.99
CA GLY A 71 -12.75 3.86 -15.36
C GLY A 71 -11.29 3.91 -15.83
N LEU A 72 -10.37 3.78 -14.88
CA LEU A 72 -8.92 3.81 -15.10
C LEU A 72 -8.29 2.41 -15.18
N ASP A 73 -9.08 1.35 -15.23
CA ASP A 73 -8.66 -0.05 -15.30
C ASP A 73 -8.75 -0.66 -16.72
N GLY A 74 -9.04 0.18 -17.72
CA GLY A 74 -9.27 -0.26 -19.10
C GLY A 74 -7.99 -0.45 -19.92
N ASP A 75 -8.18 -1.10 -21.10
CA ASP A 75 -7.13 -1.33 -22.11
C ASP A 75 -7.03 -0.19 -23.15
N SER A 76 -7.69 0.96 -22.90
CA SER A 76 -7.63 2.10 -23.80
C SER A 76 -6.18 2.62 -23.91
N PRO A 77 -5.68 2.87 -25.15
CA PRO A 77 -4.31 3.32 -25.35
C PRO A 77 -4.11 4.76 -24.87
N VAL A 78 -2.97 4.99 -24.22
CA VAL A 78 -2.53 6.32 -23.77
C VAL A 78 -1.69 6.99 -24.86
N ARG A 79 -1.81 8.32 -24.97
CA ARG A 79 -1.01 9.15 -25.88
C ARG A 79 -0.09 10.07 -25.08
N ASP A 80 1.03 10.42 -25.68
CA ASP A 80 1.92 11.45 -25.14
C ASP A 80 1.33 12.88 -25.38
N ARG A 81 2.07 13.90 -24.94
CA ARG A 81 1.67 15.30 -25.06
C ARG A 81 1.56 15.78 -26.52
N ASP A 82 2.20 15.08 -27.45
CA ASP A 82 2.17 15.37 -28.88
C ASP A 82 1.07 14.57 -29.60
N GLY A 83 0.26 13.81 -28.88
CA GLY A 83 -0.83 12.99 -29.41
C GLY A 83 -0.39 11.68 -30.02
N LYS A 84 0.88 11.27 -29.89
CA LYS A 84 1.39 9.98 -30.39
C LYS A 84 1.10 8.88 -29.38
N LEU A 85 0.82 7.66 -29.88
CA LEU A 85 0.69 6.48 -29.03
C LEU A 85 2.01 6.19 -28.30
N ILE A 86 1.92 6.00 -26.99
CA ILE A 86 3.03 5.48 -26.19
C ILE A 86 3.08 3.96 -26.45
N LEU A 87 4.21 3.50 -26.97
CA LEU A 87 4.43 2.09 -27.26
C LEU A 87 5.40 1.48 -26.25
N VAL A 88 5.05 0.30 -25.76
CA VAL A 88 5.88 -0.54 -24.89
C VAL A 88 6.08 -1.90 -25.53
N ASN A 89 7.21 -2.53 -25.27
CA ASN A 89 7.44 -3.89 -25.75
C ASN A 89 6.65 -4.87 -24.89
N ASP A 90 5.88 -5.75 -25.54
CA ASP A 90 5.21 -6.83 -24.83
C ASP A 90 6.27 -7.76 -24.21
N ARG A 91 6.02 -8.19 -22.97
CA ARG A 91 6.95 -9.07 -22.25
C ARG A 91 6.97 -10.49 -22.78
N SER A 92 5.92 -10.91 -23.50
CA SER A 92 5.76 -12.28 -23.99
C SER A 92 6.48 -12.53 -25.30
N ASP A 93 6.42 -11.58 -26.24
CA ASP A 93 6.94 -11.73 -27.61
C ASP A 93 7.88 -10.59 -28.05
N GLY A 94 8.02 -9.56 -27.20
CA GLY A 94 8.86 -8.39 -27.46
C GLY A 94 8.30 -7.44 -28.53
N LEU A 95 7.08 -7.65 -29.02
CA LEU A 95 6.47 -6.80 -30.04
C LEU A 95 5.94 -5.49 -29.40
N PRO A 96 5.98 -4.37 -30.15
CA PRO A 96 5.43 -3.11 -29.70
C PRO A 96 3.92 -3.18 -29.52
N ARG A 97 3.39 -2.82 -28.36
CA ARG A 97 1.98 -2.64 -28.08
C ARG A 97 1.70 -1.28 -27.46
N PRO A 98 0.47 -0.77 -27.56
CA PRO A 98 0.12 0.47 -26.88
C PRO A 98 0.19 0.34 -25.34
N TYR A 99 0.67 1.37 -24.67
CA TYR A 99 0.58 1.54 -23.23
C TYR A 99 -0.86 1.87 -22.85
N THR A 100 -1.43 1.18 -21.87
CA THR A 100 -2.84 1.28 -21.54
C THR A 100 -3.10 2.27 -20.40
N ILE A 101 -4.38 2.72 -20.27
CA ILE A 101 -4.78 3.58 -19.15
C ILE A 101 -4.62 2.86 -17.81
N GLY A 102 -4.85 1.56 -17.76
CA GLY A 102 -4.61 0.74 -16.55
C GLY A 102 -3.15 0.74 -16.13
N GLU A 103 -2.22 0.63 -17.09
CA GLU A 103 -0.79 0.70 -16.82
C GLU A 103 -0.36 2.11 -16.37
N ALA A 104 -0.92 3.15 -16.99
CA ALA A 104 -0.67 4.54 -16.60
C ALA A 104 -1.19 4.83 -15.18
N ALA A 105 -2.39 4.36 -14.83
CA ALA A 105 -2.95 4.50 -13.49
C ALA A 105 -2.10 3.74 -12.43
N TYR A 106 -1.64 2.55 -12.76
CA TYR A 106 -0.73 1.79 -11.91
C TYR A 106 0.61 2.53 -11.71
N ALA A 107 1.21 3.05 -12.78
CA ALA A 107 2.40 3.87 -12.73
C ALA A 107 2.20 5.14 -11.89
N TYR A 108 1.05 5.78 -12.03
CA TYR A 108 0.68 6.96 -11.25
C TYR A 108 0.63 6.66 -9.75
N VAL A 109 0.01 5.56 -9.35
CA VAL A 109 -0.05 5.14 -7.94
C VAL A 109 1.36 4.98 -7.36
N ILE A 110 2.28 4.35 -8.10
CA ILE A 110 3.67 4.18 -7.66
C ILE A 110 4.37 5.54 -7.47
N VAL A 111 4.07 6.51 -8.31
CA VAL A 111 4.67 7.85 -8.19
C VAL A 111 4.10 8.60 -6.99
N ILE A 112 2.77 8.61 -6.80
CA ILE A 112 2.16 9.32 -5.66
C ILE A 112 2.46 8.66 -4.32
N GLN A 113 2.84 7.39 -4.30
CA GLN A 113 3.35 6.68 -3.12
C GLN A 113 4.57 7.40 -2.51
N ALA A 114 5.37 8.12 -3.34
CA ALA A 114 6.45 8.96 -2.84
C ALA A 114 5.95 10.03 -1.86
N GLY A 115 4.74 10.57 -2.05
CA GLY A 115 4.10 11.47 -1.09
C GLY A 115 3.83 10.79 0.25
N ALA A 116 3.27 9.58 0.23
CA ALA A 116 3.01 8.79 1.43
C ALA A 116 4.32 8.41 2.15
N ILE A 117 5.37 8.04 1.41
CA ILE A 117 6.72 7.78 1.95
C ILE A 117 7.27 9.05 2.62
N ALA A 118 7.16 10.21 1.98
CA ALA A 118 7.62 11.49 2.52
C ALA A 118 6.90 11.84 3.84
N ALA A 119 5.64 11.46 4.01
CA ALA A 119 4.90 11.64 5.28
C ALA A 119 5.54 10.84 6.43
N VAL A 120 5.97 9.62 6.19
CA VAL A 120 6.69 8.81 7.19
C VAL A 120 8.05 9.42 7.51
N VAL A 121 8.79 9.89 6.49
CA VAL A 121 10.05 10.61 6.70
C VAL A 121 9.83 11.83 7.60
N PHE A 122 8.79 12.60 7.32
CA PHE A 122 8.47 13.80 8.10
C PHE A 122 8.08 13.47 9.56
N ILE A 123 7.25 12.44 9.78
CA ILE A 123 6.78 12.06 11.12
C ILE A 123 7.92 11.46 11.96
N TYR A 124 8.74 10.58 11.34
CA TYR A 124 9.81 9.85 12.03
C TYR A 124 11.19 10.45 11.77
N TRP A 125 11.26 11.74 11.43
CA TRP A 125 12.50 12.43 11.10
C TRP A 125 13.60 12.24 12.15
N GLN A 126 13.25 12.36 13.44
CA GLN A 126 14.22 12.17 14.54
C GLN A 126 14.74 10.74 14.61
N THR A 127 13.89 9.75 14.42
CA THR A 127 14.29 8.33 14.38
C THR A 127 15.20 8.05 13.17
N ILE A 128 14.89 8.65 12.02
CA ILE A 128 15.72 8.53 10.81
C ILE A 128 17.08 9.17 11.03
N LEU A 129 17.16 10.34 11.65
CA LEU A 129 18.44 10.95 12.04
C LEU A 129 19.23 10.05 12.99
N GLN A 130 18.59 9.43 13.98
CA GLN A 130 19.24 8.46 14.88
C GLN A 130 19.81 7.27 14.11
N ILE A 131 19.06 6.74 13.13
CA ILE A 131 19.52 5.66 12.22
C ILE A 131 20.76 6.12 11.46
N LEU A 132 20.72 7.29 10.82
CA LEU A 132 21.84 7.85 10.05
C LEU A 132 23.08 8.07 10.93
N MET A 133 22.89 8.66 12.13
CA MET A 133 23.97 8.80 13.11
C MET A 133 24.49 7.44 13.60
N GLY A 134 23.62 6.43 13.65
CA GLY A 134 24.01 5.06 13.96
C GLY A 134 24.90 4.44 12.88
N CYS A 135 24.57 4.64 11.61
CA CYS A 135 25.40 4.22 10.47
C CYS A 135 26.78 4.90 10.48
N LEU A 136 26.88 6.13 10.99
CA LEU A 136 28.14 6.86 11.18
C LEU A 136 28.85 6.50 12.51
N GLY A 137 28.38 5.49 13.25
CA GLY A 137 29.00 5.04 14.51
C GLY A 137 28.74 5.93 15.73
N ARG A 138 27.90 6.97 15.60
CA ARG A 138 27.67 7.98 16.65
C ARG A 138 26.47 7.68 17.55
N ASN A 139 25.59 6.71 17.18
CA ASN A 139 24.41 6.32 17.94
C ASN A 139 24.26 4.78 17.94
N PRO A 140 24.57 4.09 19.06
CA PRO A 140 24.48 2.63 19.12
C PRO A 140 23.04 2.08 18.93
N ALA A 141 22.01 2.76 19.47
CA ALA A 141 20.61 2.39 19.32
C ALA A 141 20.16 2.53 17.86
N GLY A 142 20.50 3.65 17.20
CA GLY A 142 20.25 3.87 15.78
C GLY A 142 20.94 2.84 14.89
N ARG A 143 22.17 2.42 15.24
CA ARG A 143 22.90 1.35 14.50
C ARG A 143 22.17 0.02 14.62
N LYS A 144 21.72 -0.36 15.83
CA LYS A 144 20.94 -1.59 16.02
C LYS A 144 19.64 -1.55 15.22
N LEU A 145 18.92 -0.43 15.24
CA LEU A 145 17.70 -0.25 14.48
C LEU A 145 17.95 -0.36 12.96
N ALA A 146 19.01 0.26 12.45
CA ALA A 146 19.42 0.12 11.05
C ALA A 146 19.65 -1.34 10.65
N ILE A 147 20.41 -2.08 11.46
CA ILE A 147 20.67 -3.51 11.23
C ILE A 147 19.35 -4.31 11.23
N ASN A 148 18.48 -4.07 12.20
CA ASN A 148 17.19 -4.76 12.31
C ASN A 148 16.30 -4.49 11.09
N LEU A 149 16.22 -3.24 10.64
CA LEU A 149 15.46 -2.88 9.45
C LEU A 149 16.03 -3.52 8.17
N ILE A 150 17.35 -3.54 8.01
CA ILE A 150 18.00 -4.22 6.88
C ILE A 150 17.74 -5.73 6.94
N CYS A 151 17.90 -6.36 8.10
CA CYS A 151 17.63 -7.79 8.28
C CYS A 151 16.16 -8.14 8.01
N ALA A 152 15.21 -7.27 8.35
CA ALA A 152 13.81 -7.43 8.03
C ALA A 152 13.50 -7.17 6.54
N PHE A 153 14.26 -6.30 5.87
CA PHE A 153 14.08 -6.00 4.45
C PHE A 153 14.58 -7.12 3.53
N ILE A 154 15.73 -7.73 3.86
CA ILE A 154 16.42 -8.71 2.99
C ILE A 154 15.53 -9.86 2.51
N PRO A 155 14.73 -10.57 3.35
CA PRO A 155 13.88 -11.67 2.88
C PRO A 155 12.93 -11.21 1.78
N ALA A 156 12.26 -10.09 1.98
CA ALA A 156 11.33 -9.55 1.01
C ALA A 156 12.02 -9.04 -0.27
N ALA A 157 13.21 -8.46 -0.17
CA ALA A 157 13.99 -8.05 -1.32
C ALA A 157 14.38 -9.25 -2.20
N ILE A 158 14.89 -10.32 -1.59
CA ILE A 158 15.30 -11.53 -2.31
C ILE A 158 14.08 -12.18 -2.99
N ILE A 159 13.01 -12.43 -2.24
CA ILE A 159 11.81 -13.12 -2.77
C ILE A 159 11.12 -12.22 -3.80
N GLY A 160 11.05 -10.91 -3.58
CA GLY A 160 10.49 -9.96 -4.53
C GLY A 160 11.20 -9.98 -5.87
N LEU A 161 12.53 -9.91 -5.87
CA LEU A 161 13.31 -9.96 -7.10
C LEU A 161 13.18 -11.30 -7.84
N LEU A 162 13.05 -12.42 -7.11
CA LEU A 162 12.93 -13.76 -7.71
C LEU A 162 11.52 -14.05 -8.23
N LEU A 163 10.48 -13.53 -7.59
CA LEU A 163 9.08 -13.88 -7.87
C LEU A 163 8.27 -12.74 -8.48
N ASN A 164 8.86 -11.56 -8.72
CA ASN A 164 8.14 -10.39 -9.23
C ASN A 164 7.30 -10.72 -10.46
N ASP A 165 7.91 -11.29 -11.48
CA ASP A 165 7.25 -11.56 -12.78
C ASP A 165 6.17 -12.63 -12.63
N TRP A 166 6.41 -13.64 -11.79
CA TRP A 166 5.41 -14.67 -11.51
C TRP A 166 4.21 -14.10 -10.75
N ILE A 167 4.44 -13.23 -9.76
CA ILE A 167 3.38 -12.58 -8.97
C ILE A 167 2.57 -11.65 -9.86
N GLU A 168 3.22 -10.81 -10.65
CA GLU A 168 2.57 -9.86 -11.55
C GLU A 168 1.70 -10.60 -12.59
N SER A 169 2.22 -11.67 -13.18
CA SER A 169 1.50 -12.43 -14.23
C SER A 169 0.34 -13.30 -13.70
N ASN A 170 0.46 -13.85 -12.48
CA ASN A 170 -0.53 -14.81 -11.98
C ASN A 170 -1.50 -14.23 -10.95
N LEU A 171 -1.08 -13.18 -10.21
CA LEU A 171 -1.85 -12.63 -9.10
C LEU A 171 -2.21 -11.15 -9.29
N GLY A 172 -1.48 -10.41 -10.15
CA GLY A 172 -1.58 -8.95 -10.25
C GLY A 172 -3.01 -8.45 -10.50
N ASN A 173 -3.71 -9.05 -11.46
CA ASN A 173 -5.08 -8.66 -11.85
C ASN A 173 -6.16 -9.63 -11.35
N ASN A 174 -5.83 -10.52 -10.42
CA ASN A 174 -6.78 -11.52 -9.94
C ASN A 174 -7.60 -11.00 -8.77
N VAL A 175 -8.77 -10.44 -9.06
CA VAL A 175 -9.71 -9.90 -8.07
C VAL A 175 -10.07 -10.92 -6.98
N ARG A 176 -10.24 -12.20 -7.35
CA ARG A 176 -10.56 -13.28 -6.39
C ARG A 176 -9.40 -13.54 -5.44
N ALA A 177 -8.15 -13.48 -5.95
CA ALA A 177 -6.95 -13.61 -5.14
C ALA A 177 -6.83 -12.46 -4.14
N VAL A 178 -7.11 -11.22 -4.57
CA VAL A 178 -7.13 -10.03 -3.71
C VAL A 178 -8.21 -10.14 -2.63
N ALA A 179 -9.44 -10.49 -3.00
CA ALA A 179 -10.53 -10.66 -2.04
C ALA A 179 -10.22 -11.78 -1.02
N GLY A 180 -9.67 -12.90 -1.48
CA GLY A 180 -9.21 -13.99 -0.61
C GLY A 180 -8.14 -13.54 0.38
N ALA A 181 -7.13 -12.79 -0.08
CA ALA A 181 -6.08 -12.24 0.77
C ALA A 181 -6.61 -11.25 1.82
N LEU A 182 -7.61 -10.43 1.46
CA LEU A 182 -8.28 -9.54 2.40
C LEU A 182 -8.93 -10.34 3.54
N VAL A 183 -9.67 -11.41 3.23
CA VAL A 183 -10.35 -12.26 4.22
C VAL A 183 -9.33 -13.02 5.08
N VAL A 184 -8.35 -13.68 4.47
CA VAL A 184 -7.32 -14.42 5.20
C VAL A 184 -6.55 -13.48 6.14
N GLY A 185 -6.14 -12.30 5.66
CA GLY A 185 -5.48 -11.31 6.50
C GLY A 185 -6.36 -10.84 7.67
N ALA A 186 -7.67 -10.68 7.47
CA ALA A 186 -8.61 -10.34 8.53
C ALA A 186 -8.68 -11.44 9.61
N ILE A 187 -8.75 -12.71 9.19
CA ILE A 187 -8.75 -13.86 10.11
C ILE A 187 -7.45 -13.89 10.93
N VAL A 188 -6.29 -13.70 10.27
CA VAL A 188 -4.98 -13.65 10.96
C VAL A 188 -4.95 -12.52 11.99
N MET A 189 -5.44 -11.33 11.63
CA MET A 189 -5.51 -10.19 12.56
C MET A 189 -6.36 -10.50 13.79
N LEU A 190 -7.55 -11.09 13.60
CA LEU A 190 -8.45 -11.47 14.71
C LEU A 190 -7.83 -12.57 15.58
N ALA A 191 -7.17 -13.55 14.97
CA ALA A 191 -6.50 -14.62 15.68
C ALA A 191 -5.35 -14.11 16.56
N VAL A 192 -4.49 -13.24 16.00
CA VAL A 192 -3.37 -12.64 16.73
C VAL A 192 -3.85 -11.70 17.84
N GLU A 193 -4.89 -10.91 17.58
CA GLU A 193 -5.48 -10.02 18.58
C GLU A 193 -6.10 -10.84 19.74
N ARG A 194 -6.79 -11.95 19.43
CA ARG A 194 -7.35 -12.85 20.44
C ARG A 194 -6.25 -13.54 21.24
N TRP A 195 -5.20 -14.05 20.58
CA TRP A 195 -4.05 -14.65 21.24
C TRP A 195 -3.38 -13.64 22.19
N ARG A 196 -3.17 -12.40 21.77
CA ARG A 196 -2.59 -11.34 22.60
C ARG A 196 -3.43 -11.04 23.83
N LYS A 197 -4.75 -11.01 23.72
CA LYS A 197 -5.68 -10.72 24.83
C LYS A 197 -5.89 -11.91 25.77
N GLY A 198 -5.72 -13.14 25.28
CA GLY A 198 -6.01 -14.38 26.03
C GLY A 198 -4.84 -14.96 26.84
N GLY A 199 -3.66 -14.38 26.76
CA GLY A 199 -2.49 -14.88 27.48
C GLY A 199 -2.56 -14.61 28.98
N SER A 200 -2.71 -15.67 29.78
CA SER A 200 -2.76 -15.63 31.25
C SER A 200 -1.48 -15.16 31.97
N LYS A 201 -0.40 -14.87 31.24
CA LYS A 201 0.85 -14.33 31.81
C LYS A 201 1.29 -13.13 30.99
N GLY A 202 0.86 -11.95 31.43
CA GLY A 202 1.38 -10.69 30.96
C GLY A 202 0.94 -10.40 29.51
N ALA A 203 -0.32 -9.98 29.34
CA ALA A 203 -0.59 -9.04 28.25
C ALA A 203 0.46 -7.95 28.38
N ILE A 204 1.40 -7.87 27.43
CA ILE A 204 2.36 -6.77 27.40
C ILE A 204 1.51 -5.51 27.42
N ALA A 205 1.58 -4.77 28.51
CA ALA A 205 0.87 -3.50 28.59
C ALA A 205 1.26 -2.67 27.37
N PRO A 206 0.37 -1.84 26.81
CA PRO A 206 0.65 -1.12 25.54
C PRO A 206 1.97 -0.32 25.55
N GLU A 207 2.53 -0.03 26.72
CA GLU A 207 3.74 0.76 26.93
C GLU A 207 4.98 -0.05 27.34
N ASP A 208 4.84 -1.30 27.79
CA ASP A 208 5.92 -2.07 28.46
C ASP A 208 6.68 -3.07 27.55
N GLY A 209 6.44 -3.09 26.25
CA GLY A 209 7.19 -3.95 25.33
C GLY A 209 8.61 -3.41 25.04
N PRO A 210 9.50 -4.22 24.40
CA PRO A 210 10.84 -3.78 24.03
C PRO A 210 10.81 -2.61 23.05
N GLU A 211 11.84 -1.75 23.09
CA GLU A 211 12.03 -0.70 22.09
C GLU A 211 12.33 -1.34 20.70
N ILE A 212 11.98 -0.65 19.61
CA ILE A 212 12.17 -1.17 18.24
C ILE A 212 13.65 -1.48 17.92
N HIS A 213 14.59 -0.82 18.57
CA HIS A 213 16.03 -1.09 18.44
C HIS A 213 16.52 -2.25 19.31
N GLU A 214 15.72 -2.72 20.25
CA GLU A 214 16.06 -3.84 21.14
C GLU A 214 15.71 -5.20 20.54
N LEU A 215 14.97 -5.24 19.42
CA LEU A 215 14.71 -6.47 18.69
C LEU A 215 16.02 -7.22 18.41
N SER A 216 15.98 -8.52 18.59
CA SER A 216 17.04 -9.40 18.09
C SER A 216 16.96 -9.54 16.57
N ILE A 217 18.06 -9.87 15.92
CA ILE A 217 18.11 -10.13 14.48
C ILE A 217 17.10 -11.22 14.07
N ARG A 218 16.90 -12.26 14.90
CA ARG A 218 15.91 -13.31 14.64
C ARG A 218 14.49 -12.77 14.57
N GLN A 219 14.12 -11.87 15.50
CA GLN A 219 12.80 -11.21 15.50
C GLN A 219 12.65 -10.30 14.28
N ALA A 220 13.69 -9.54 13.94
CA ALA A 220 13.67 -8.69 12.75
C ALA A 220 13.49 -9.50 11.46
N VAL A 221 14.24 -10.58 11.28
CA VAL A 221 14.09 -11.50 10.13
C VAL A 221 12.70 -12.14 10.11
N MET A 222 12.15 -12.53 11.27
CA MET A 222 10.79 -13.06 11.36
C MET A 222 9.77 -12.03 10.83
N ILE A 223 9.87 -10.76 11.23
CA ILE A 223 9.00 -9.69 10.68
C ILE A 223 9.18 -9.59 9.16
N GLY A 224 10.41 -9.70 8.66
CA GLY A 224 10.70 -9.71 7.24
C GLY A 224 10.08 -10.89 6.49
N LEU A 225 10.05 -12.09 7.09
CA LEU A 225 9.37 -13.25 6.53
C LEU A 225 7.84 -13.04 6.47
N PHE A 226 7.25 -12.40 7.48
CA PHE A 226 5.85 -11.97 7.40
C PHE A 226 5.63 -10.98 6.26
N GLN A 227 6.57 -10.06 6.01
CA GLN A 227 6.50 -9.14 4.88
C GLN A 227 6.47 -9.87 3.53
N CYS A 228 7.14 -11.03 3.38
CA CYS A 228 7.09 -11.81 2.15
C CYS A 228 5.67 -12.28 1.81
N VAL A 229 4.83 -12.56 2.81
CA VAL A 229 3.41 -12.92 2.58
C VAL A 229 2.65 -11.73 1.96
N ALA A 230 3.08 -10.51 2.21
CA ALA A 230 2.45 -9.32 1.67
C ALA A 230 2.72 -9.09 0.17
N MET A 231 3.58 -9.86 -0.47
CA MET A 231 3.73 -9.88 -1.92
C MET A 231 2.49 -10.43 -2.63
N TRP A 232 1.68 -11.22 -1.93
CA TRP A 232 0.36 -11.58 -2.44
C TRP A 232 -0.55 -10.36 -2.43
N PRO A 233 -1.05 -9.89 -3.61
CA PRO A 233 -1.89 -8.71 -3.70
C PRO A 233 -3.13 -8.81 -2.80
N GLY A 234 -3.43 -7.74 -2.08
CA GLY A 234 -4.54 -7.73 -1.11
C GLY A 234 -4.14 -8.07 0.33
N THR A 235 -2.98 -8.69 0.57
CA THR A 235 -2.55 -9.06 1.94
C THR A 235 -2.32 -7.85 2.84
N SER A 236 -1.81 -6.74 2.33
CA SER A 236 -1.33 -5.55 3.05
C SER A 236 0.03 -5.77 3.72
N ARG A 237 1.03 -5.05 3.25
CA ARG A 237 2.38 -5.06 3.81
C ARG A 237 2.37 -4.58 5.27
N SER A 238 1.66 -3.50 5.58
CA SER A 238 1.56 -2.97 6.94
C SER A 238 0.87 -3.97 7.88
N MET A 239 -0.19 -4.65 7.43
CA MET A 239 -0.82 -5.71 8.21
C MET A 239 0.16 -6.83 8.56
N ALA A 240 0.87 -7.35 7.56
CA ALA A 240 1.78 -8.47 7.75
C ALA A 240 2.92 -8.11 8.70
N THR A 241 3.53 -6.93 8.54
CA THR A 241 4.65 -6.48 9.39
C THR A 241 4.21 -6.07 10.79
N ILE A 242 3.00 -5.49 10.98
CA ILE A 242 2.45 -5.21 12.31
C ILE A 242 2.14 -6.51 13.06
N VAL A 243 1.52 -7.49 12.39
CA VAL A 243 1.27 -8.83 12.95
C VAL A 243 2.60 -9.51 13.31
N GLY A 244 3.60 -9.47 12.42
CA GLY A 244 4.95 -9.96 12.72
C GLY A 244 5.58 -9.27 13.92
N GLY A 245 5.39 -7.96 14.06
CA GLY A 245 5.84 -7.18 15.22
C GLY A 245 5.17 -7.61 16.53
N TYR A 246 3.85 -7.88 16.51
CA TYR A 246 3.15 -8.43 17.68
C TYR A 246 3.70 -9.79 18.09
N LEU A 247 3.94 -10.67 17.13
CA LEU A 247 4.53 -11.99 17.38
C LEU A 247 6.00 -11.91 17.84
N ALA A 248 6.71 -10.85 17.45
CA ALA A 248 8.05 -10.52 17.94
C ALA A 248 8.05 -9.90 19.35
N GLY A 249 6.88 -9.67 19.96
CA GLY A 249 6.75 -9.13 21.31
C GLY A 249 6.70 -7.59 21.37
N LEU A 250 6.60 -6.90 20.25
CA LEU A 250 6.42 -5.44 20.22
C LEU A 250 5.02 -5.05 20.70
N SER A 251 4.94 -3.91 21.39
CA SER A 251 3.64 -3.28 21.68
C SER A 251 2.97 -2.81 20.38
N PRO A 252 1.64 -2.62 20.35
CA PRO A 252 0.91 -2.18 19.17
C PRO A 252 1.48 -0.92 18.51
N LYS A 253 1.87 0.06 19.31
CA LYS A 253 2.49 1.28 18.84
C LYS A 253 3.84 1.01 18.19
N ARG A 254 4.72 0.27 18.86
CA ARG A 254 6.07 -0.03 18.38
C ARG A 254 6.08 -0.94 17.15
N ALA A 255 5.14 -1.87 17.07
CA ALA A 255 4.96 -2.71 15.89
C ALA A 255 4.56 -1.88 14.66
N ALA A 256 3.68 -0.89 14.83
CA ALA A 256 3.34 0.05 13.77
C ALA A 256 4.53 0.94 13.39
N GLU A 257 5.26 1.48 14.36
CA GLU A 257 6.47 2.30 14.12
C GLU A 257 7.53 1.51 13.32
N PHE A 258 7.83 0.27 13.75
CA PHE A 258 8.77 -0.59 13.02
C PHE A 258 8.28 -0.90 11.60
N SER A 259 6.98 -1.19 11.46
CA SER A 259 6.34 -1.43 10.17
C SER A 259 6.47 -0.23 9.22
N PHE A 260 6.30 1.00 9.71
CA PHE A 260 6.41 2.20 8.89
C PHE A 260 7.85 2.47 8.43
N LEU A 261 8.83 2.31 9.34
CA LEU A 261 10.24 2.45 9.00
C LEU A 261 10.71 1.35 8.02
N LEU A 262 10.24 0.12 8.21
CA LEU A 262 10.50 -0.96 7.25
C LEU A 262 9.82 -0.68 5.91
N GLY A 263 8.60 -0.16 5.95
CA GLY A 263 7.87 0.29 4.77
C GLY A 263 8.58 1.39 3.99
N LEU A 264 9.16 2.37 4.69
CA LEU A 264 9.98 3.40 4.07
C LEU A 264 11.08 2.79 3.18
N ILE A 265 11.80 1.79 3.69
CA ILE A 265 12.87 1.12 2.93
C ILE A 265 12.29 0.29 1.77
N THR A 266 11.27 -0.52 2.07
CA THR A 266 10.70 -1.46 1.11
C THR A 266 10.02 -0.75 -0.06
N LEU A 267 9.18 0.26 0.23
CA LEU A 267 8.47 1.02 -0.81
C LEU A 267 9.43 1.88 -1.62
N SER A 268 10.43 2.50 -0.98
CA SER A 268 11.46 3.26 -1.71
C SER A 268 12.25 2.36 -2.67
N ALA A 269 12.60 1.14 -2.24
CA ALA A 269 13.29 0.18 -3.09
C ALA A 269 12.39 -0.29 -4.26
N ALA A 270 11.12 -0.61 -4.00
CA ALA A 270 10.17 -1.04 -5.02
C ALA A 270 9.85 0.07 -6.04
N SER A 271 9.58 1.30 -5.56
CA SER A 271 9.36 2.45 -6.44
C SER A 271 10.60 2.81 -7.25
N GLY A 272 11.78 2.73 -6.63
CA GLY A 272 13.06 2.95 -7.32
C GLY A 272 13.31 1.90 -8.42
N TYR A 273 13.05 0.63 -8.13
CA TYR A 273 13.16 -0.44 -9.13
C TYR A 273 12.21 -0.19 -10.32
N LYS A 274 10.95 0.16 -10.05
CA LYS A 274 9.96 0.46 -11.10
C LYS A 274 10.33 1.71 -11.89
N ALA A 275 10.83 2.75 -11.24
CA ALA A 275 11.32 3.95 -11.92
C ALA A 275 12.49 3.69 -12.87
N VAL A 276 13.37 2.73 -12.55
CA VAL A 276 14.45 2.33 -13.43
C VAL A 276 13.94 1.45 -14.59
N SER A 277 13.01 0.54 -14.32
CA SER A 277 12.55 -0.43 -15.33
C SER A 277 11.52 0.16 -16.31
N ASP A 278 10.71 1.14 -15.90
CA ASP A 278 9.57 1.67 -16.67
C ASP A 278 9.49 3.22 -16.67
N GLY A 279 10.49 3.89 -16.14
CA GLY A 279 10.46 5.35 -15.91
C GLY A 279 10.27 6.19 -17.18
N SER A 280 10.77 5.75 -18.33
CA SER A 280 10.55 6.45 -19.61
C SER A 280 9.07 6.50 -20.00
N ASN A 281 8.36 5.40 -19.84
CA ASN A 281 6.92 5.29 -20.12
C ASN A 281 6.12 6.08 -19.09
N MET A 282 6.51 6.01 -17.81
CA MET A 282 5.89 6.79 -16.73
C MET A 282 5.98 8.30 -17.01
N VAL A 283 7.14 8.80 -17.40
CA VAL A 283 7.36 10.23 -17.72
C VAL A 283 6.58 10.65 -18.95
N ALA A 284 6.46 9.78 -19.96
CA ALA A 284 5.70 10.06 -21.17
C ALA A 284 4.18 10.08 -20.92
N ALA A 285 3.68 9.20 -20.06
CA ALA A 285 2.25 9.01 -19.81
C ALA A 285 1.67 9.93 -18.73
N LEU A 286 2.49 10.45 -17.82
CA LEU A 286 2.02 11.18 -16.64
C LEU A 286 2.29 12.69 -16.76
N ASP A 287 1.24 13.48 -16.55
CA ASP A 287 1.36 14.93 -16.46
C ASP A 287 1.87 15.37 -15.08
N ILE A 288 2.81 16.31 -15.07
CA ILE A 288 3.46 16.79 -13.84
C ILE A 288 2.46 17.42 -12.85
N GLY A 289 1.45 18.13 -13.35
CA GLY A 289 0.46 18.82 -12.52
C GLY A 289 -0.34 17.85 -11.64
N PRO A 290 -1.08 16.89 -12.23
CA PRO A 290 -1.76 15.83 -11.47
C PRO A 290 -0.82 15.04 -10.55
N VAL A 291 0.40 14.74 -10.99
CA VAL A 291 1.40 14.05 -10.16
C VAL A 291 1.73 14.83 -8.89
N LEU A 292 2.03 16.13 -9.02
CA LEU A 292 2.35 16.97 -7.85
C LEU A 292 1.16 17.09 -6.88
N VAL A 293 -0.06 17.24 -7.41
CA VAL A 293 -1.28 17.27 -6.60
C VAL A 293 -1.47 15.94 -5.88
N GLY A 294 -1.36 14.81 -6.58
CA GLY A 294 -1.50 13.50 -5.98
C GLY A 294 -0.45 13.22 -4.90
N CYS A 295 0.82 13.56 -5.14
CA CYS A 295 1.88 13.44 -4.13
C CYS A 295 1.59 14.30 -2.88
N LEU A 296 1.17 15.54 -3.06
CA LEU A 296 0.84 16.41 -1.94
C LEU A 296 -0.34 15.89 -1.13
N VAL A 297 -1.39 15.45 -1.80
CA VAL A 297 -2.59 14.88 -1.17
C VAL A 297 -2.25 13.57 -0.46
N ALA A 298 -1.47 12.67 -1.10
CA ALA A 298 -1.00 11.45 -0.48
C ALA A 298 -0.13 11.72 0.75
N PHE A 299 0.74 12.74 0.71
CA PHE A 299 1.52 13.16 1.86
C PHE A 299 0.63 13.60 3.04
N ILE A 300 -0.33 14.48 2.80
CA ILE A 300 -1.19 15.02 3.86
C ILE A 300 -2.07 13.90 4.45
N SER A 301 -2.73 13.11 3.60
CA SER A 301 -3.61 12.03 4.03
C SER A 301 -2.84 10.92 4.76
N ALA A 302 -1.64 10.54 4.29
CA ALA A 302 -0.77 9.59 4.97
C ALA A 302 -0.30 10.10 6.33
N ALA A 303 0.09 11.38 6.43
CA ALA A 303 0.52 11.96 7.70
C ALA A 303 -0.60 11.92 8.75
N LEU A 304 -1.83 12.22 8.36
CA LEU A 304 -3.00 12.14 9.23
C LEU A 304 -3.32 10.68 9.61
N ALA A 305 -3.31 9.78 8.64
CA ALA A 305 -3.61 8.36 8.81
C ALA A 305 -2.60 7.67 9.74
N VAL A 306 -1.30 7.90 9.54
CA VAL A 306 -0.22 7.33 10.37
C VAL A 306 -0.33 7.80 11.82
N LYS A 307 -0.50 9.10 12.06
CA LYS A 307 -0.68 9.63 13.41
C LYS A 307 -1.93 9.06 14.10
N TRP A 308 -3.03 9.00 13.37
CA TRP A 308 -4.27 8.40 13.87
C TRP A 308 -4.10 6.92 14.19
N LEU A 309 -3.48 6.14 13.28
CA LEU A 309 -3.28 4.71 13.46
C LEU A 309 -2.48 4.38 14.71
N VAL A 310 -1.36 5.06 14.95
CA VAL A 310 -0.53 4.87 16.14
C VAL A 310 -1.34 5.12 17.42
N SER A 311 -2.09 6.23 17.45
CA SER A 311 -2.96 6.56 18.58
C SER A 311 -4.10 5.55 18.77
N TYR A 312 -4.65 5.04 17.67
CA TYR A 312 -5.73 4.06 17.69
C TYR A 312 -5.25 2.68 18.18
N LEU A 313 -4.15 2.18 17.61
CA LEU A 313 -3.62 0.85 17.94
C LEU A 313 -3.21 0.74 19.41
N SER A 314 -2.66 1.81 20.01
CA SER A 314 -2.29 1.83 21.43
C SER A 314 -3.49 1.60 22.36
N LYS A 315 -4.74 1.86 21.90
CA LYS A 315 -5.95 1.74 22.73
C LYS A 315 -6.87 0.58 22.31
N HIS A 316 -6.94 0.23 21.05
CA HIS A 316 -8.02 -0.61 20.52
C HIS A 316 -7.55 -1.90 19.80
N GLY A 317 -6.28 -1.97 19.36
CA GLY A 317 -5.74 -3.10 18.60
C GLY A 317 -6.25 -3.20 17.16
N LEU A 318 -6.17 -4.40 16.56
CA LEU A 318 -6.38 -4.63 15.12
C LEU A 318 -7.82 -4.99 14.71
N ALA A 319 -8.71 -5.28 15.66
CA ALA A 319 -10.02 -5.87 15.36
C ALA A 319 -10.88 -5.03 14.40
N LEU A 320 -10.87 -3.69 14.52
CA LEU A 320 -11.61 -2.80 13.63
C LEU A 320 -11.18 -2.98 12.17
N PHE A 321 -9.87 -3.02 11.94
CA PHE A 321 -9.30 -3.17 10.60
C PHE A 321 -9.62 -4.54 10.00
N ALA A 322 -9.66 -5.59 10.82
CA ALA A 322 -10.03 -6.91 10.37
C ALA A 322 -11.49 -6.95 9.86
N TRP A 323 -12.44 -6.40 10.61
CA TRP A 323 -13.82 -6.30 10.16
C TRP A 323 -13.98 -5.42 8.92
N TYR A 324 -13.24 -4.31 8.86
CA TYR A 324 -13.20 -3.47 7.68
C TYR A 324 -12.73 -4.23 6.44
N ARG A 325 -11.66 -5.05 6.55
CA ARG A 325 -11.14 -5.87 5.44
C ARG A 325 -12.16 -6.89 4.93
N ILE A 326 -12.94 -7.50 5.83
CA ILE A 326 -14.03 -8.42 5.44
C ILE A 326 -15.07 -7.66 4.62
N ALA A 327 -15.50 -6.49 5.09
CA ALA A 327 -16.45 -5.65 4.35
C ALA A 327 -15.89 -5.23 2.99
N LEU A 328 -14.62 -4.81 2.92
CA LEU A 328 -13.95 -4.46 1.68
C LEU A 328 -13.87 -5.66 0.71
N ALA A 329 -13.55 -6.86 1.21
CA ALA A 329 -13.49 -8.08 0.40
C ALA A 329 -14.84 -8.39 -0.26
N ILE A 330 -15.94 -8.21 0.49
CA ILE A 330 -17.30 -8.39 -0.04
C ILE A 330 -17.56 -7.36 -1.16
N VAL A 331 -17.25 -6.08 -0.93
CA VAL A 331 -17.46 -5.02 -1.92
C VAL A 331 -16.63 -5.27 -3.18
N VAL A 332 -15.34 -5.58 -3.04
CA VAL A 332 -14.44 -5.91 -4.17
C VAL A 332 -14.97 -7.10 -4.96
N PHE A 333 -15.42 -8.15 -4.27
CA PHE A 333 -15.97 -9.34 -4.93
C PHE A 333 -17.28 -9.08 -5.66
N LEU A 334 -18.17 -8.28 -5.08
CA LEU A 334 -19.49 -7.97 -5.68
C LEU A 334 -19.36 -7.04 -6.90
N ILE A 335 -18.41 -6.11 -6.88
CA ILE A 335 -18.23 -5.12 -7.97
C ILE A 335 -17.36 -5.70 -9.09
N LEU A 336 -16.25 -6.37 -8.74
CA LEU A 336 -15.22 -6.76 -9.71
C LEU A 336 -15.12 -8.29 -9.92
N GLY A 337 -15.78 -9.09 -9.11
CA GLY A 337 -15.67 -10.57 -9.16
C GLY A 337 -16.57 -11.25 -10.19
N ARG A 338 -17.23 -10.46 -11.03
CA ARG A 338 -18.15 -10.95 -12.10
C ARG A 338 -17.40 -11.44 -13.32
#